data_8c24643e54c2589b66e08b3a0c77f790
#
_entry.id   8c24643e54c2589b66e08b3a0c77f790
#
_cell.length_a   1.000
_cell.length_b   1.000
_cell.length_c   1.000
_cell.angle_alpha   90.00
_cell.angle_beta   90.00
_cell.angle_gamma   90.00
#
_symmetry.space_group_name_H-M   'P 1'
#
loop_
_entity.id
_entity.type
_entity.pdbx_description
1 polymer ?
#
loop_
_entity_poly.entity_id
_entity_poly.type
_entity_poly.pdbx_seq_one_letter_code
_entity_poly.pdbx_strand_id
1 'polypeptide(L)'
;MRSLIALSAFAAALLAGGCGGTAPAVSAVSNGAAPPAPAAKVTPAAEAADTSFVVSGPIIVEHQVEITAQRDGLVSKVLFDAPSRVKAGTILARLDDQQVSAHLEAARAKSRSIAADLKNWQSEAEVLKADYGRQQNLRELGLTSQEQLEHAKYKAESDQWDIQRVRETLNTAHQEERALELELEKTKITAPFGGLVARRYVREGQAVSKGDRLFWVTAEAPLLMRFTLPERFFGRVRRLQQFEIMSPDVPGEKHLARAKEVSPVIDPSSGTFEVLVELVGAPGSLHPGMTATIQLDNSR
;
A
#
# COMPACT_ATOMS: atom_id res chain seq x y z
N MET A 1 46.87 -8.20 19.51
CA MET A 1 46.76 -9.58 20.03
C MET A 1 45.65 -10.22 19.25
N ARG A 2 45.95 -10.91 18.17
CA ARG A 2 46.22 -12.34 17.94
C ARG A 2 45.00 -13.20 18.33
N SER A 3 44.33 -13.66 17.34
CA SER A 3 44.24 -15.01 16.72
C SER A 3 42.90 -15.64 17.11
N LEU A 4 42.15 -16.42 16.34
CA LEU A 4 42.51 -17.52 15.43
C LEU A 4 41.36 -17.83 14.45
N ILE A 5 41.76 -18.11 13.25
CA ILE A 5 41.05 -18.73 12.13
C ILE A 5 40.86 -20.23 12.47
N ALA A 6 39.67 -20.77 12.21
CA ALA A 6 39.51 -22.24 12.09
C ALA A 6 38.71 -22.55 10.81
N LEU A 7 39.47 -22.97 9.82
CA LEU A 7 39.10 -23.58 8.55
C LEU A 7 38.88 -25.08 8.81
N SER A 8 37.74 -25.67 8.46
CA SER A 8 37.59 -27.13 8.33
C SER A 8 36.94 -27.48 6.99
N ALA A 9 37.80 -27.93 6.11
CA ALA A 9 37.47 -28.68 4.91
C ALA A 9 36.94 -30.06 5.27
N PHE A 10 35.91 -30.56 4.60
CA PHE A 10 35.57 -31.98 4.59
C PHE A 10 35.48 -32.50 3.16
N ALA A 11 36.21 -33.56 2.96
CA ALA A 11 36.58 -34.17 1.68
C ALA A 11 35.49 -35.01 1.05
N ALA A 12 35.59 -35.18 -0.25
CA ALA A 12 34.85 -36.08 -1.10
C ALA A 12 35.13 -37.55 -0.81
N ALA A 13 34.11 -38.39 -0.96
CA ALA A 13 34.29 -39.83 -1.18
C ALA A 13 33.39 -40.30 -2.31
N LEU A 14 34.02 -40.57 -3.46
CA LEU A 14 33.50 -41.40 -4.55
C LEU A 14 33.49 -42.86 -4.04
N LEU A 15 32.41 -43.58 -4.32
CA LEU A 15 32.42 -45.05 -4.48
C LEU A 15 31.55 -45.46 -5.65
N ALA A 16 32.24 -46.04 -6.63
CA ALA A 16 31.68 -46.69 -7.79
C ALA A 16 31.41 -48.20 -7.46
N GLY A 17 30.42 -48.75 -8.12
CA GLY A 17 30.11 -50.17 -8.13
C GLY A 17 28.67 -50.35 -8.61
N GLY A 18 28.29 -50.97 -9.64
CA GLY A 18 28.83 -52.06 -10.42
C GLY A 18 27.70 -53.02 -10.77
N CYS A 19 27.41 -53.18 -12.07
CA CYS A 19 26.91 -54.34 -12.81
C CYS A 19 25.69 -55.16 -12.36
N GLY A 20 24.88 -55.47 -13.38
CA GLY A 20 24.03 -56.64 -13.50
C GLY A 20 22.58 -56.29 -13.89
N GLY A 21 22.11 -56.32 -15.08
CA GLY A 21 22.01 -57.40 -16.07
C GLY A 21 20.70 -58.16 -15.84
N THR A 22 19.71 -57.97 -16.68
CA THR A 22 18.92 -58.98 -17.35
C THR A 22 17.67 -58.40 -17.99
N ALA A 23 17.60 -58.51 -19.33
CA ALA A 23 16.36 -58.38 -20.08
C ALA A 23 15.58 -59.69 -20.05
N PRO A 24 14.29 -59.72 -20.12
CA PRO A 24 13.56 -60.83 -20.74
C PRO A 24 12.82 -60.43 -21.99
N ALA A 25 13.17 -61.16 -23.00
CA ALA A 25 12.44 -61.75 -24.11
C ALA A 25 11.09 -61.18 -24.56
N VAL A 26 11.13 -60.84 -25.82
CA VAL A 26 10.00 -60.65 -26.76
C VAL A 26 9.26 -61.98 -26.92
N SER A 27 7.96 -62.01 -26.68
CA SER A 27 7.05 -63.05 -27.17
C SER A 27 6.13 -62.44 -28.22
N ALA A 28 6.40 -62.81 -29.49
CA ALA A 28 5.50 -62.60 -30.59
C ALA A 28 4.30 -63.56 -30.46
N VAL A 29 3.08 -63.01 -30.52
CA VAL A 29 1.88 -63.83 -30.76
C VAL A 29 1.20 -63.33 -32.04
N SER A 30 0.93 -64.25 -32.84
CA SER A 30 0.51 -64.26 -34.24
C SER A 30 -0.86 -63.66 -34.51
N ASN A 31 -0.99 -63.16 -35.72
CA ASN A 31 -2.18 -62.81 -36.46
C ASN A 31 -3.35 -63.82 -36.35
N GLY A 32 -4.52 -63.21 -36.01
CA GLY A 32 -5.83 -63.78 -36.26
C GLY A 32 -6.69 -62.78 -37.00
N ALA A 33 -6.79 -62.93 -38.32
CA ALA A 33 -7.69 -62.14 -39.17
C ALA A 33 -9.17 -62.52 -38.87
N ALA A 34 -10.02 -61.57 -38.50
CA ALA A 34 -11.46 -61.72 -38.57
C ALA A 34 -12.04 -60.81 -39.64
N PRO A 35 -13.14 -61.19 -40.32
CA PRO A 35 -13.63 -60.49 -41.50
C PRO A 35 -14.36 -59.20 -41.22
N PRO A 36 -14.50 -58.30 -42.21
CA PRO A 36 -15.10 -56.98 -42.02
C PRO A 36 -16.63 -57.03 -41.86
N ALA A 37 -17.11 -56.44 -40.76
CA ALA A 37 -18.52 -56.15 -40.58
C ALA A 37 -18.93 -54.89 -41.39
N PRO A 38 -20.20 -54.82 -41.89
CA PRO A 38 -20.62 -53.78 -42.81
C PRO A 38 -20.65 -52.40 -42.17
N ALA A 39 -20.18 -51.44 -42.96
CA ALA A 39 -20.15 -50.01 -42.57
C ALA A 39 -21.56 -49.48 -42.26
N ALA A 40 -21.82 -49.21 -40.98
CA ALA A 40 -22.92 -48.38 -40.58
C ALA A 40 -22.64 -46.95 -41.03
N LYS A 41 -23.55 -46.38 -41.84
CA LYS A 41 -23.54 -44.95 -42.19
C LYS A 41 -23.72 -44.15 -40.91
N VAL A 42 -22.68 -43.57 -40.43
CA VAL A 42 -22.74 -42.53 -39.40
C VAL A 42 -23.23 -41.26 -40.09
N THR A 43 -24.49 -40.99 -39.92
CA THR A 43 -25.06 -39.67 -40.19
C THR A 43 -24.39 -38.69 -39.23
N PRO A 44 -23.74 -37.63 -39.71
CA PRO A 44 -23.28 -36.59 -38.79
C PRO A 44 -24.52 -35.87 -38.27
N ALA A 45 -24.93 -36.16 -37.04
CA ALA A 45 -25.77 -35.29 -36.30
C ALA A 45 -24.95 -33.99 -36.12
N ALA A 46 -25.29 -32.98 -36.89
CA ALA A 46 -24.88 -31.63 -36.65
C ALA A 46 -25.58 -31.19 -35.36
N GLU A 47 -25.01 -31.52 -34.20
CA GLU A 47 -25.27 -30.77 -33.00
C GLU A 47 -24.76 -29.34 -33.30
N ALA A 48 -25.71 -28.43 -33.43
CA ALA A 48 -25.45 -27.03 -33.36
C ALA A 48 -24.89 -26.80 -31.94
N ALA A 49 -23.59 -26.90 -31.81
CA ALA A 49 -22.87 -26.50 -30.61
C ALA A 49 -23.15 -25.01 -30.45
N ASP A 50 -24.03 -24.71 -29.50
CA ASP A 50 -24.17 -23.38 -28.91
C ASP A 50 -22.76 -23.03 -28.39
N THR A 51 -21.98 -22.33 -29.20
CA THR A 51 -20.57 -22.03 -28.92
C THR A 51 -20.51 -20.83 -27.97
N SER A 52 -21.05 -20.99 -26.79
CA SER A 52 -20.82 -20.06 -25.69
C SER A 52 -19.42 -20.30 -25.17
N PHE A 53 -18.58 -19.27 -25.25
CA PHE A 53 -17.24 -19.32 -24.69
C PHE A 53 -17.33 -18.97 -23.19
N VAL A 54 -16.99 -19.94 -22.34
CA VAL A 54 -17.01 -19.79 -20.88
C VAL A 54 -15.61 -19.44 -20.40
N VAL A 55 -15.53 -18.39 -19.62
CA VAL A 55 -14.28 -17.93 -18.98
C VAL A 55 -14.46 -17.91 -17.49
N SER A 56 -13.46 -18.40 -16.78
CA SER A 56 -13.40 -18.35 -15.32
C SER A 56 -12.29 -17.42 -14.83
N GLY A 57 -12.53 -16.80 -13.67
CA GLY A 57 -11.53 -15.96 -13.03
C GLY A 57 -11.81 -15.78 -11.55
N PRO A 58 -10.80 -15.38 -10.78
CA PRO A 58 -10.98 -15.10 -9.35
C PRO A 58 -11.74 -13.81 -9.12
N ILE A 59 -12.59 -13.83 -8.09
CA ILE A 59 -13.19 -12.63 -7.52
C ILE A 59 -12.14 -11.99 -6.60
N ILE A 60 -11.83 -10.73 -6.86
CA ILE A 60 -10.88 -9.93 -6.11
C ILE A 60 -11.56 -8.68 -5.58
N VAL A 61 -10.92 -7.98 -4.67
CA VAL A 61 -11.34 -6.65 -4.21
C VAL A 61 -10.46 -5.58 -4.81
N GLU A 62 -11.00 -4.38 -4.92
CA GLU A 62 -10.24 -3.24 -5.45
C GLU A 62 -9.06 -2.87 -4.54
N HIS A 63 -9.28 -2.90 -3.23
CA HIS A 63 -8.28 -2.54 -2.24
C HIS A 63 -8.09 -3.65 -1.22
N GLN A 64 -6.86 -4.13 -1.14
CA GLN A 64 -6.40 -4.97 -0.05
C GLN A 64 -4.98 -4.57 0.31
N VAL A 65 -4.67 -4.51 1.59
CA VAL A 65 -3.37 -4.08 2.06
C VAL A 65 -2.95 -4.83 3.31
N GLU A 66 -1.68 -5.19 3.36
CA GLU A 66 -1.02 -5.61 4.59
C GLU A 66 -0.45 -4.36 5.27
N ILE A 67 -1.02 -4.01 6.42
CA ILE A 67 -0.57 -2.89 7.22
C ILE A 67 0.66 -3.34 8.00
N THR A 68 1.75 -2.62 7.81
CA THR A 68 3.03 -2.89 8.45
C THR A 68 3.39 -1.82 9.47
N ALA A 69 4.25 -2.17 10.43
CA ALA A 69 4.80 -1.21 11.38
C ALA A 69 5.68 -0.19 10.65
N GLN A 70 5.46 1.10 10.92
CA GLN A 70 6.25 2.19 10.31
C GLN A 70 7.51 2.53 11.12
N ARG A 71 7.59 2.00 12.37
CA ARG A 71 8.72 2.16 13.28
C ARG A 71 8.83 0.95 14.21
N ASP A 72 9.98 0.84 14.85
CA ASP A 72 10.20 -0.12 15.92
C ASP A 72 9.48 0.30 17.19
N GLY A 73 8.99 -0.66 17.95
CA GLY A 73 8.34 -0.38 19.24
C GLY A 73 7.64 -1.60 19.85
N LEU A 74 7.09 -1.39 21.04
CA LEU A 74 6.25 -2.37 21.72
C LEU A 74 4.77 -2.06 21.42
N VAL A 75 3.97 -3.07 21.10
CA VAL A 75 2.53 -2.90 20.93
C VAL A 75 1.88 -2.71 22.29
N SER A 76 1.42 -1.50 22.58
CA SER A 76 0.78 -1.19 23.86
C SER A 76 -0.66 -1.67 23.92
N LYS A 77 -1.40 -1.58 22.82
CA LYS A 77 -2.80 -1.96 22.74
C LYS A 77 -3.23 -2.37 21.34
N VAL A 78 -4.04 -3.41 21.25
CA VAL A 78 -4.77 -3.82 20.05
C VAL A 78 -6.25 -3.49 20.24
N LEU A 79 -6.84 -2.69 19.34
CA LEU A 79 -8.21 -2.19 19.47
C LEU A 79 -9.21 -3.00 18.64
N PHE A 80 -8.75 -3.69 17.60
CA PHE A 80 -9.59 -4.48 16.71
C PHE A 80 -8.99 -5.86 16.46
N ASP A 81 -9.84 -6.86 16.59
CA ASP A 81 -9.54 -8.25 16.24
C ASP A 81 -10.11 -8.61 14.87
N ALA A 82 -9.62 -9.71 14.30
CA ALA A 82 -10.20 -10.30 13.11
C ALA A 82 -11.29 -11.33 13.49
N PRO A 83 -12.45 -11.35 12.79
CA PRO A 83 -12.91 -10.41 11.77
C PRO A 83 -13.62 -9.18 12.38
N SER A 84 -13.27 -7.99 11.94
CA SER A 84 -13.93 -6.74 12.39
C SER A 84 -14.05 -5.74 11.26
N ARG A 85 -15.19 -5.05 11.15
CA ARG A 85 -15.38 -3.95 10.19
C ARG A 85 -14.78 -2.67 10.72
N VAL A 86 -14.06 -1.95 9.86
CA VAL A 86 -13.39 -0.71 10.21
C VAL A 86 -13.61 0.36 9.13
N LYS A 87 -13.56 1.62 9.53
CA LYS A 87 -13.60 2.77 8.62
C LYS A 87 -12.18 3.26 8.32
N ALA A 88 -12.01 3.99 7.23
CA ALA A 88 -10.76 4.68 6.94
C ALA A 88 -10.36 5.58 8.13
N GLY A 89 -9.06 5.57 8.48
CA GLY A 89 -8.50 6.31 9.60
C GLY A 89 -8.74 5.69 10.98
N THR A 90 -9.48 4.56 11.10
CA THR A 90 -9.67 3.88 12.38
C THR A 90 -8.33 3.34 12.90
N ILE A 91 -8.01 3.60 14.17
CA ILE A 91 -6.81 3.10 14.83
C ILE A 91 -7.03 1.63 15.19
N LEU A 92 -6.23 0.73 14.62
CA LEU A 92 -6.29 -0.72 14.83
C LEU A 92 -5.47 -1.16 16.04
N ALA A 93 -4.29 -0.56 16.19
CA ALA A 93 -3.38 -0.81 17.30
C ALA A 93 -2.56 0.46 17.61
N ARG A 94 -1.96 0.48 18.79
CA ARG A 94 -1.03 1.53 19.21
C ARG A 94 0.28 0.89 19.65
N LEU A 95 1.37 1.50 19.26
CA LEU A 95 2.67 1.24 19.85
C LEU A 95 2.84 2.09 21.12
N ASP A 96 3.78 1.73 21.95
CA ASP A 96 4.17 2.55 23.09
C ASP A 96 4.71 3.90 22.60
N ASP A 97 4.07 4.96 23.02
CA ASP A 97 4.35 6.35 22.61
C ASP A 97 4.89 7.23 23.72
N GLN A 98 5.11 6.69 24.92
CA GLN A 98 5.48 7.47 26.12
C GLN A 98 6.76 8.30 25.87
N GLN A 99 7.79 7.70 25.30
CA GLN A 99 9.04 8.39 25.05
C GLN A 99 8.88 9.49 23.98
N VAL A 100 8.17 9.19 22.89
CA VAL A 100 7.97 10.15 21.79
C VAL A 100 7.09 11.32 22.24
N SER A 101 6.04 11.03 23.01
CA SER A 101 5.15 12.05 23.55
C SER A 101 5.89 12.98 24.53
N ALA A 102 6.76 12.45 25.39
CA ALA A 102 7.60 13.25 26.28
C ALA A 102 8.57 14.15 25.51
N HIS A 103 9.21 13.65 24.46
CA HIS A 103 10.10 14.46 23.60
C HIS A 103 9.30 15.55 22.86
N LEU A 104 8.10 15.25 22.37
CA LEU A 104 7.24 16.22 21.72
C LEU A 104 6.84 17.34 22.68
N GLU A 105 6.46 17.02 23.93
CA GLU A 105 6.13 18.04 24.92
C GLU A 105 7.34 18.92 25.27
N ALA A 106 8.54 18.34 25.34
CA ALA A 106 9.77 19.11 25.55
C ALA A 106 10.07 20.06 24.36
N ALA A 107 9.90 19.58 23.12
CA ALA A 107 10.05 20.41 21.93
C ALA A 107 9.03 21.55 21.87
N ARG A 108 7.78 21.28 22.23
CA ARG A 108 6.73 22.29 22.35
C ARG A 108 7.03 23.32 23.42
N ALA A 109 7.58 22.92 24.56
CA ALA A 109 8.01 23.86 25.60
C ALA A 109 9.14 24.76 25.10
N LYS A 110 10.12 24.19 24.37
CA LYS A 110 11.23 24.93 23.73
C LYS A 110 10.71 25.95 22.71
N SER A 111 9.81 25.55 21.80
CA SER A 111 9.26 26.48 20.80
C SER A 111 8.47 27.62 21.44
N ARG A 112 7.68 27.33 22.49
CA ARG A 112 6.99 28.36 23.27
C ARG A 112 7.93 29.35 23.95
N SER A 113 9.05 28.87 24.51
CA SER A 113 10.08 29.76 25.12
C SER A 113 10.68 30.70 24.09
N ILE A 114 11.11 30.17 22.94
CA ILE A 114 11.70 30.96 21.85
C ILE A 114 10.67 31.97 21.29
N ALA A 115 9.40 31.56 21.19
CA ALA A 115 8.34 32.47 20.77
C ALA A 115 8.13 33.64 21.74
N ALA A 116 8.25 33.40 23.06
CA ALA A 116 8.21 34.45 24.08
C ALA A 116 9.43 35.39 23.97
N ASP A 117 10.62 34.82 23.73
CA ASP A 117 11.82 35.63 23.50
C ASP A 117 11.68 36.49 22.24
N LEU A 118 11.15 35.95 21.16
CA LEU A 118 10.88 36.71 19.93
C LEU A 118 9.95 37.90 20.21
N LYS A 119 8.90 37.70 21.03
CA LYS A 119 7.99 38.77 21.39
C LYS A 119 8.69 39.87 22.22
N ASN A 120 9.60 39.50 23.13
CA ASN A 120 10.39 40.45 23.87
C ASN A 120 11.27 41.30 22.95
N TRP A 121 12.01 40.66 22.02
CA TRP A 121 12.81 41.35 21.02
C TRP A 121 11.97 42.28 20.13
N GLN A 122 10.78 41.85 19.71
CA GLN A 122 9.87 42.72 18.95
C GLN A 122 9.44 43.95 19.72
N SER A 123 9.14 43.81 21.04
CA SER A 123 8.79 44.93 21.87
C SER A 123 9.96 45.88 22.07
N GLU A 124 11.18 45.38 22.22
CA GLU A 124 12.39 46.22 22.33
C GLU A 124 12.65 46.98 21.03
N ALA A 125 12.50 46.31 19.87
CA ALA A 125 12.64 46.95 18.57
C ALA A 125 11.64 48.12 18.36
N GLU A 126 10.41 47.97 18.83
CA GLU A 126 9.44 49.07 18.79
C GLU A 126 9.90 50.29 19.58
N VAL A 127 10.48 50.07 20.78
CA VAL A 127 11.04 51.16 21.61
C VAL A 127 12.21 51.83 20.92
N LEU A 128 13.16 51.05 20.40
CA LEU A 128 14.35 51.55 19.69
C LEU A 128 14.00 52.33 18.41
N LYS A 129 12.99 51.82 17.67
CA LYS A 129 12.45 52.49 16.48
C LYS A 129 11.80 53.83 16.84
N ALA A 130 11.03 53.89 17.94
CA ALA A 130 10.43 55.12 18.44
C ALA A 130 11.51 56.11 18.88
N ASP A 131 12.61 55.64 19.51
CA ASP A 131 13.73 56.46 19.91
C ASP A 131 14.46 57.04 18.69
N TYR A 132 14.77 56.23 17.70
CA TYR A 132 15.34 56.69 16.45
C TYR A 132 14.45 57.78 15.79
N GLY A 133 13.13 57.60 15.72
CA GLY A 133 12.23 58.62 15.20
C GLY A 133 12.25 59.92 16.00
N ARG A 134 12.39 59.85 17.35
CA ARG A 134 12.57 61.06 18.20
C ARG A 134 13.88 61.76 17.86
N GLN A 135 14.99 61.04 17.76
CA GLN A 135 16.29 61.62 17.39
C GLN A 135 16.29 62.24 15.99
N GLN A 136 15.57 61.68 15.03
CA GLN A 136 15.34 62.25 13.72
C GLN A 136 14.66 63.63 13.79
N ASN A 137 13.56 63.72 14.52
CA ASN A 137 12.81 64.99 14.70
C ASN A 137 13.64 66.04 15.42
N LEU A 138 14.42 65.64 16.45
CA LEU A 138 15.31 66.55 17.16
C LEU A 138 16.47 67.04 16.27
N ARG A 139 16.92 66.21 15.36
CA ARG A 139 17.97 66.60 14.36
C ARG A 139 17.46 67.62 13.37
N GLU A 140 16.23 67.50 12.89
CA GLU A 140 15.58 68.48 12.04
C GLU A 140 15.48 69.86 12.70
N LEU A 141 15.27 69.85 14.02
CA LEU A 141 15.22 71.05 14.83
C LEU A 141 16.60 71.58 15.24
N GLY A 142 17.71 70.89 14.89
CA GLY A 142 19.07 71.25 15.26
C GLY A 142 19.41 71.00 16.74
N LEU A 143 18.64 70.20 17.47
CA LEU A 143 18.76 69.93 18.90
C LEU A 143 19.53 68.70 19.28
N THR A 144 20.04 67.87 18.30
CA THR A 144 20.84 66.67 18.54
C THR A 144 22.04 66.61 17.57
N SER A 145 23.09 65.89 17.97
CA SER A 145 24.28 65.71 17.13
C SER A 145 24.07 64.61 16.08
N GLN A 146 24.86 64.64 14.99
CA GLN A 146 24.86 63.60 13.97
C GLN A 146 25.20 62.22 14.56
N GLU A 147 26.17 62.19 15.46
CA GLU A 147 26.60 60.97 16.16
C GLU A 147 25.45 60.30 16.94
N GLN A 148 24.66 61.10 17.66
CA GLN A 148 23.51 60.58 18.43
C GLN A 148 22.43 59.96 17.49
N LEU A 149 22.17 60.60 16.37
CA LEU A 149 21.25 60.08 15.37
C LEU A 149 21.77 58.77 14.78
N GLU A 150 23.02 58.68 14.36
CA GLU A 150 23.65 57.49 13.80
C GLU A 150 23.67 56.33 14.80
N HIS A 151 23.95 56.62 16.08
CA HIS A 151 23.92 55.64 17.14
C HIS A 151 22.52 55.06 17.35
N ALA A 152 21.49 55.93 17.40
CA ALA A 152 20.09 55.45 17.51
C ALA A 152 19.66 54.63 16.29
N LYS A 153 20.08 55.05 15.09
CA LYS A 153 19.85 54.29 13.85
C LYS A 153 20.51 52.91 13.92
N TYR A 154 21.78 52.85 14.27
CA TYR A 154 22.54 51.60 14.35
C TYR A 154 21.89 50.61 15.34
N LYS A 155 21.45 51.10 16.51
CA LYS A 155 20.71 50.27 17.50
C LYS A 155 19.45 49.70 16.91
N ALA A 156 18.60 50.53 16.29
CA ALA A 156 17.36 50.08 15.68
C ALA A 156 17.56 49.07 14.55
N GLU A 157 18.62 49.24 13.73
CA GLU A 157 18.96 48.28 12.66
C GLU A 157 19.51 46.97 13.22
N SER A 158 20.40 47.03 14.22
CA SER A 158 20.96 45.83 14.87
C SER A 158 19.89 44.95 15.45
N ASP A 159 18.90 45.54 16.13
CA ASP A 159 17.81 44.84 16.76
C ASP A 159 16.89 44.12 15.74
N GLN A 160 16.78 44.66 14.54
CA GLN A 160 16.07 44.00 13.42
C GLN A 160 16.77 42.69 13.02
N TRP A 161 18.09 42.65 13.03
CA TRP A 161 18.85 41.44 12.73
C TRP A 161 18.71 40.39 13.84
N ASP A 162 18.65 40.82 15.11
CA ASP A 162 18.41 39.92 16.23
C ASP A 162 17.01 39.30 16.19
N ILE A 163 16.01 40.08 15.86
CA ILE A 163 14.64 39.58 15.61
C ILE A 163 14.66 38.52 14.51
N GLN A 164 15.34 38.78 13.39
CA GLN A 164 15.40 37.83 12.29
C GLN A 164 16.10 36.54 12.73
N ARG A 165 17.21 36.63 13.46
CA ARG A 165 17.94 35.47 13.99
C ARG A 165 17.07 34.63 14.93
N VAL A 166 16.33 35.25 15.85
CA VAL A 166 15.44 34.56 16.78
C VAL A 166 14.26 33.93 16.03
N ARG A 167 13.75 34.59 14.98
CA ARG A 167 12.69 34.04 14.11
C ARG A 167 13.15 32.76 13.40
N GLU A 168 14.37 32.74 12.86
CA GLU A 168 14.91 31.52 12.24
C GLU A 168 15.13 30.39 13.26
N THR A 169 15.54 30.76 14.49
CA THR A 169 15.66 29.80 15.59
C THR A 169 14.27 29.20 15.96
N LEU A 170 13.23 30.02 15.99
CA LEU A 170 11.86 29.56 16.22
C LEU A 170 11.39 28.64 15.10
N ASN A 171 11.66 29.00 13.84
CA ASN A 171 11.34 28.16 12.69
C ASN A 171 12.00 26.78 12.81
N THR A 172 13.27 26.73 13.18
CA THR A 172 13.99 25.46 13.41
C THR A 172 13.34 24.65 14.53
N ALA A 173 12.93 25.27 15.62
CA ALA A 173 12.24 24.60 16.72
C ALA A 173 10.87 24.03 16.30
N HIS A 174 10.14 24.73 15.45
CA HIS A 174 8.89 24.23 14.89
C HIS A 174 9.10 23.04 13.94
N GLN A 175 10.20 23.01 13.16
CA GLN A 175 10.52 21.84 12.34
C GLN A 175 10.85 20.61 13.19
N GLU A 176 11.56 20.81 14.33
CA GLU A 176 11.81 19.73 15.29
C GLU A 176 10.52 19.19 15.92
N GLU A 177 9.61 20.09 16.32
CA GLU A 177 8.28 19.75 16.84
C GLU A 177 7.49 18.93 15.80
N ARG A 178 7.46 19.39 14.54
CA ARG A 178 6.77 18.70 13.43
C ARG A 178 7.33 17.31 13.18
N ALA A 179 8.65 17.13 13.23
CA ALA A 179 9.28 15.82 13.07
C ALA A 179 8.84 14.85 14.16
N LEU A 180 8.75 15.30 15.41
CA LEU A 180 8.28 14.50 16.54
C LEU A 180 6.77 14.18 16.46
N GLU A 181 5.95 15.10 15.94
CA GLU A 181 4.54 14.84 15.65
C GLU A 181 4.36 13.70 14.63
N LEU A 182 5.14 13.72 13.55
CA LEU A 182 5.13 12.64 12.56
C LEU A 182 5.61 11.30 13.16
N GLU A 183 6.60 11.33 14.05
CA GLU A 183 7.03 10.12 14.76
C GLU A 183 5.94 9.59 15.71
N LEU A 184 5.19 10.47 16.36
CA LEU A 184 4.05 10.11 17.19
C LEU A 184 2.90 9.55 16.35
N GLU A 185 2.65 10.08 15.16
CA GLU A 185 1.66 9.51 14.23
C GLU A 185 2.00 8.07 13.84
N LYS A 186 3.27 7.76 13.61
CA LYS A 186 3.72 6.39 13.28
C LYS A 186 3.51 5.37 14.40
N THR A 187 3.25 5.80 15.63
CA THR A 187 2.86 4.90 16.73
C THR A 187 1.41 4.42 16.62
N LYS A 188 0.58 5.11 15.85
CA LYS A 188 -0.82 4.77 15.63
C LYS A 188 -0.96 3.98 14.34
N ILE A 189 -1.30 2.72 14.46
CA ILE A 189 -1.54 1.85 13.31
C ILE A 189 -2.98 2.03 12.86
N THR A 190 -3.19 2.65 11.70
CA THR A 190 -4.51 3.01 11.19
C THR A 190 -4.87 2.25 9.92
N ALA A 191 -6.19 2.05 9.70
CA ALA A 191 -6.71 1.49 8.46
C ALA A 191 -6.69 2.58 7.36
N PRO A 192 -6.05 2.34 6.20
CA PRO A 192 -5.97 3.33 5.12
C PRO A 192 -7.30 3.53 4.38
N PHE A 193 -8.17 2.54 4.40
CA PHE A 193 -9.52 2.58 3.82
C PHE A 193 -10.51 1.80 4.68
N GLY A 194 -11.80 1.98 4.42
CA GLY A 194 -12.86 1.22 5.09
C GLY A 194 -12.99 -0.20 4.54
N GLY A 195 -13.16 -1.18 5.43
CA GLY A 195 -13.27 -2.59 5.04
C GLY A 195 -13.28 -3.53 6.23
N LEU A 196 -12.87 -4.76 5.99
CA LEU A 196 -12.78 -5.82 6.97
C LEU A 196 -11.32 -6.10 7.35
N VAL A 197 -11.03 -6.18 8.64
CA VAL A 197 -9.77 -6.75 9.14
C VAL A 197 -9.84 -8.26 8.93
N ALA A 198 -9.19 -8.76 7.89
CA ALA A 198 -9.23 -10.18 7.54
C ALA A 198 -8.30 -11.03 8.43
N ARG A 199 -7.15 -10.48 8.81
CA ARG A 199 -6.18 -11.14 9.71
C ARG A 199 -5.46 -10.14 10.60
N ARG A 200 -5.12 -10.59 11.78
CA ARG A 200 -4.25 -9.92 12.75
C ARG A 200 -3.00 -10.78 12.97
N TYR A 201 -1.83 -10.19 12.83
CA TYR A 201 -0.54 -10.91 13.00
C TYR A 201 0.17 -10.53 14.29
N VAL A 202 -0.30 -9.49 15.00
CA VAL A 202 0.36 -8.90 16.16
C VAL A 202 -0.48 -9.08 17.43
N ARG A 203 0.20 -9.13 18.60
CA ARG A 203 -0.43 -9.23 19.92
C ARG A 203 -0.02 -8.06 20.80
N GLU A 204 -0.82 -7.75 21.81
CA GLU A 204 -0.44 -6.80 22.85
C GLU A 204 0.81 -7.29 23.59
N GLY A 205 1.71 -6.38 23.92
CA GLY A 205 3.00 -6.70 24.55
C GLY A 205 4.05 -7.25 23.59
N GLN A 206 3.77 -7.39 22.30
CA GLN A 206 4.74 -7.85 21.31
C GLN A 206 5.64 -6.72 20.85
N ALA A 207 6.96 -6.97 20.79
CA ALA A 207 7.90 -6.10 20.12
C ALA A 207 7.80 -6.29 18.60
N VAL A 208 7.77 -5.19 17.87
CA VAL A 208 7.69 -5.15 16.40
C VAL A 208 8.78 -4.26 15.84
N SER A 209 9.27 -4.62 14.66
CA SER A 209 10.24 -3.86 13.91
C SER A 209 9.58 -3.19 12.70
N LYS A 210 10.19 -2.13 12.19
CA LYS A 210 9.72 -1.45 10.97
C LYS A 210 9.65 -2.44 9.81
N GLY A 211 8.46 -2.54 9.20
CA GLY A 211 8.17 -3.48 8.11
C GLY A 211 7.45 -4.75 8.54
N ASP A 212 7.36 -5.05 9.84
CA ASP A 212 6.61 -6.21 10.34
C ASP A 212 5.13 -6.08 10.00
N ARG A 213 4.52 -7.18 9.56
CA ARG A 213 3.09 -7.25 9.23
C ARG A 213 2.27 -7.24 10.50
N LEU A 214 1.31 -6.33 10.61
CA LEU A 214 0.46 -6.18 11.79
C LEU A 214 -0.98 -6.62 11.51
N PHE A 215 -1.56 -6.16 10.40
CA PHE A 215 -2.93 -6.46 10.01
C PHE A 215 -3.03 -6.66 8.50
N TRP A 216 -3.99 -7.47 8.09
CA TRP A 216 -4.44 -7.55 6.72
C TRP A 216 -5.86 -7.01 6.63
N VAL A 217 -6.02 -5.91 5.89
CA VAL A 217 -7.31 -5.25 5.69
C VAL A 217 -7.71 -5.39 4.22
N THR A 218 -8.95 -5.78 3.99
CA THR A 218 -9.55 -5.96 2.67
C THR A 218 -10.82 -5.11 2.55
N ALA A 219 -11.02 -4.45 1.44
CA ALA A 219 -12.29 -3.78 1.15
C ALA A 219 -13.40 -4.83 0.98
N GLU A 220 -14.63 -4.50 1.37
CA GLU A 220 -15.78 -5.37 1.15
C GLU A 220 -16.41 -5.15 -0.23
N ALA A 221 -16.26 -3.96 -0.78
CA ALA A 221 -16.77 -3.56 -2.08
C ALA A 221 -15.88 -2.44 -2.67
N PRO A 222 -15.86 -2.28 -4.01
CA PRO A 222 -16.49 -3.13 -5.00
C PRO A 222 -15.78 -4.48 -5.18
N LEU A 223 -16.54 -5.53 -5.46
CA LEU A 223 -15.98 -6.80 -5.91
C LEU A 223 -15.67 -6.71 -7.41
N LEU A 224 -14.49 -7.20 -7.77
CA LEU A 224 -14.01 -7.24 -9.13
C LEU A 224 -13.74 -8.70 -9.53
N MET A 225 -13.92 -9.03 -10.79
CA MET A 225 -13.46 -10.29 -11.35
C MET A 225 -12.43 -10.00 -12.43
N ARG A 226 -11.33 -10.72 -12.38
CA ARG A 226 -10.26 -10.63 -13.36
C ARG A 226 -10.24 -11.90 -14.20
N PHE A 227 -10.23 -11.75 -15.52
CA PHE A 227 -10.12 -12.88 -16.43
C PHE A 227 -9.39 -12.48 -17.71
N THR A 228 -8.94 -13.47 -18.45
CA THR A 228 -8.23 -13.28 -19.71
C THR A 228 -9.06 -13.81 -20.88
N LEU A 229 -9.01 -13.09 -22.00
CA LEU A 229 -9.68 -13.46 -23.24
C LEU A 229 -8.67 -13.65 -24.38
N PRO A 230 -8.89 -14.63 -25.26
CA PRO A 230 -8.11 -14.78 -26.49
C PRO A 230 -8.21 -13.53 -27.38
N GLU A 231 -7.17 -13.26 -28.17
CA GLU A 231 -7.06 -12.12 -29.09
C GLU A 231 -8.28 -11.98 -30.01
N ARG A 232 -8.89 -13.09 -30.45
CA ARG A 232 -10.10 -13.07 -31.31
C ARG A 232 -11.29 -12.30 -30.74
N PHE A 233 -11.31 -12.06 -29.43
CA PHE A 233 -12.32 -11.24 -28.74
C PHE A 233 -11.88 -9.77 -28.59
N PHE A 234 -10.65 -9.44 -29.01
CA PHE A 234 -10.15 -8.07 -28.94
C PHE A 234 -11.00 -7.15 -29.81
N GLY A 235 -11.42 -6.03 -29.25
CA GLY A 235 -12.34 -5.09 -29.90
C GLY A 235 -13.84 -5.47 -29.83
N ARG A 236 -14.19 -6.71 -29.48
CA ARG A 236 -15.58 -7.13 -29.25
C ARG A 236 -16.07 -6.78 -27.83
N VAL A 237 -15.18 -6.90 -26.86
CA VAL A 237 -15.46 -6.46 -25.46
C VAL A 237 -15.17 -4.98 -25.33
N ARG A 238 -16.17 -4.23 -24.88
CA ARG A 238 -16.07 -2.77 -24.70
C ARG A 238 -16.19 -2.40 -23.23
N ARG A 239 -15.58 -1.30 -22.87
CA ARG A 239 -15.75 -0.70 -21.55
C ARG A 239 -17.22 -0.42 -21.27
N LEU A 240 -17.68 -0.65 -20.04
CA LEU A 240 -19.07 -0.55 -19.56
C LEU A 240 -20.03 -1.61 -20.10
N GLN A 241 -19.55 -2.59 -20.88
CA GLN A 241 -20.35 -3.73 -21.30
C GLN A 241 -20.78 -4.54 -20.08
N GLN A 242 -22.03 -5.00 -20.07
CA GLN A 242 -22.59 -5.84 -19.00
C GLN A 242 -22.38 -7.32 -19.29
N PHE A 243 -22.11 -8.06 -18.22
CA PHE A 243 -21.94 -9.50 -18.24
C PHE A 243 -22.76 -10.14 -17.12
N GLU A 244 -23.26 -11.32 -17.34
CA GLU A 244 -23.78 -12.19 -16.27
C GLU A 244 -22.62 -13.01 -15.71
N ILE A 245 -22.44 -12.93 -14.39
CA ILE A 245 -21.47 -13.73 -13.65
C ILE A 245 -22.22 -14.78 -12.84
N MET A 246 -21.71 -16.00 -12.88
CA MET A 246 -22.15 -17.11 -12.05
C MET A 246 -20.94 -17.64 -11.27
N SER A 247 -21.15 -18.07 -10.04
CA SER A 247 -20.11 -18.78 -9.28
C SER A 247 -20.49 -20.23 -9.10
N PRO A 248 -19.59 -21.18 -9.38
CA PRO A 248 -19.81 -22.58 -9.08
C PRO A 248 -20.03 -22.85 -7.58
N ASP A 249 -19.44 -21.99 -6.73
CA ASP A 249 -19.52 -22.09 -5.28
C ASP A 249 -20.91 -21.68 -4.73
N VAL A 250 -21.70 -20.93 -5.55
CA VAL A 250 -23.05 -20.46 -5.20
C VAL A 250 -23.99 -20.74 -6.39
N PRO A 251 -24.42 -21.99 -6.54
CA PRO A 251 -25.23 -22.38 -7.68
C PRO A 251 -26.61 -21.70 -7.65
N GLY A 252 -27.02 -21.18 -8.81
CA GLY A 252 -28.32 -20.55 -9.00
C GLY A 252 -28.39 -19.03 -8.83
N GLU A 253 -27.36 -18.40 -8.29
CA GLU A 253 -27.28 -16.94 -8.24
C GLU A 253 -26.59 -16.38 -9.48
N LYS A 254 -27.27 -15.45 -10.16
CA LYS A 254 -26.72 -14.69 -11.27
C LYS A 254 -26.48 -13.26 -10.81
N HIS A 255 -25.27 -12.79 -11.01
CA HIS A 255 -24.87 -11.43 -10.68
C HIS A 255 -24.56 -10.65 -11.95
N LEU A 256 -24.96 -9.39 -11.99
CA LEU A 256 -24.56 -8.49 -13.07
C LEU A 256 -23.20 -7.89 -12.79
N ALA A 257 -22.37 -7.89 -13.81
CA ALA A 257 -21.08 -7.19 -13.77
C ALA A 257 -20.91 -6.28 -14.97
N ARG A 258 -20.06 -5.29 -14.85
CA ARG A 258 -19.75 -4.32 -15.88
C ARG A 258 -18.26 -4.28 -16.14
N ALA A 259 -17.83 -4.30 -17.42
CA ALA A 259 -16.44 -4.13 -17.76
C ALA A 259 -15.92 -2.77 -17.25
N LYS A 260 -15.05 -2.79 -16.27
CA LYS A 260 -14.37 -1.60 -15.71
C LYS A 260 -13.19 -1.21 -16.58
N GLU A 261 -12.38 -2.22 -16.94
CA GLU A 261 -11.17 -2.05 -17.71
C GLU A 261 -10.98 -3.20 -18.69
N VAL A 262 -10.53 -2.87 -19.89
CA VAL A 262 -10.12 -3.83 -20.93
C VAL A 262 -8.69 -3.48 -21.28
N SER A 263 -7.75 -4.40 -21.10
CA SER A 263 -6.35 -4.17 -21.43
C SER A 263 -6.18 -3.83 -22.91
N PRO A 264 -5.50 -2.75 -23.25
CA PRO A 264 -5.16 -2.43 -24.64
C PRO A 264 -4.00 -3.28 -25.18
N VAL A 265 -3.36 -4.09 -24.33
CA VAL A 265 -2.17 -4.90 -24.68
C VAL A 265 -2.54 -6.36 -24.64
N ILE A 266 -2.15 -7.06 -25.69
CA ILE A 266 -2.21 -8.52 -25.79
C ILE A 266 -0.87 -9.08 -25.33
N ASP A 267 -0.90 -10.05 -24.41
CA ASP A 267 0.31 -10.78 -24.00
C ASP A 267 0.75 -11.71 -25.16
N PRO A 268 1.92 -11.48 -25.76
CA PRO A 268 2.37 -12.24 -26.91
C PRO A 268 2.70 -13.72 -26.58
N SER A 269 2.92 -14.05 -25.29
CA SER A 269 3.22 -15.41 -24.86
C SER A 269 1.97 -16.29 -24.79
N SER A 270 0.84 -15.72 -24.39
CA SER A 270 -0.42 -16.44 -24.22
C SER A 270 -1.44 -16.14 -25.33
N GLY A 271 -1.25 -15.07 -26.12
CA GLY A 271 -2.23 -14.59 -27.12
C GLY A 271 -3.53 -14.12 -26.46
N THR A 272 -3.48 -13.64 -25.21
CA THR A 272 -4.65 -13.20 -24.45
C THR A 272 -4.51 -11.77 -23.97
N PHE A 273 -5.64 -11.13 -23.67
CA PHE A 273 -5.70 -9.83 -23.02
C PHE A 273 -6.54 -9.90 -21.75
N GLU A 274 -6.21 -9.07 -20.78
CA GLU A 274 -6.88 -9.03 -19.48
C GLU A 274 -8.13 -8.14 -19.53
N VAL A 275 -9.20 -8.61 -18.88
CA VAL A 275 -10.43 -7.86 -18.67
C VAL A 275 -10.75 -7.85 -17.17
N LEU A 276 -11.03 -6.68 -16.65
CA LEU A 276 -11.47 -6.45 -15.28
C LEU A 276 -12.94 -6.02 -15.31
N VAL A 277 -13.79 -6.78 -14.66
CA VAL A 277 -15.22 -6.44 -14.52
C VAL A 277 -15.54 -6.16 -13.06
N GLU A 278 -16.44 -5.23 -12.84
CA GLU A 278 -16.93 -4.82 -11.52
C GLU A 278 -18.34 -5.35 -11.33
N LEU A 279 -18.61 -6.01 -10.20
CA LEU A 279 -19.94 -6.44 -9.84
C LEU A 279 -20.83 -5.24 -9.57
N VAL A 280 -22.03 -5.25 -10.16
CA VAL A 280 -23.03 -4.19 -10.00
C VAL A 280 -24.02 -4.60 -8.92
N GLY A 281 -24.14 -3.79 -7.87
CA GLY A 281 -25.08 -4.04 -6.78
C GLY A 281 -24.44 -4.66 -5.54
N ALA A 282 -25.29 -5.24 -4.68
CA ALA A 282 -24.80 -5.89 -3.47
C ALA A 282 -24.05 -7.19 -3.81
N PRO A 283 -22.93 -7.49 -3.14
CA PRO A 283 -22.13 -8.68 -3.43
C PRO A 283 -22.86 -10.01 -3.15
N GLY A 284 -24.00 -9.98 -2.47
CA GLY A 284 -24.75 -11.20 -2.13
C GLY A 284 -23.93 -12.19 -1.32
N SER A 285 -23.88 -13.43 -1.79
CA SER A 285 -23.11 -14.54 -1.24
C SER A 285 -21.69 -14.64 -1.81
N LEU A 286 -21.31 -13.74 -2.73
CA LEU A 286 -19.96 -13.73 -3.32
C LEU A 286 -18.94 -13.10 -2.38
N HIS A 287 -17.82 -13.79 -2.21
CA HIS A 287 -16.71 -13.36 -1.38
C HIS A 287 -15.41 -13.28 -2.19
N PRO A 288 -14.49 -12.39 -1.81
CA PRO A 288 -13.15 -12.36 -2.41
C PRO A 288 -12.46 -13.72 -2.26
N GLY A 289 -11.81 -14.18 -3.33
CA GLY A 289 -11.14 -15.49 -3.39
C GLY A 289 -12.00 -16.60 -4.01
N MET A 290 -13.30 -16.41 -4.18
CA MET A 290 -14.14 -17.33 -4.93
C MET A 290 -13.82 -17.26 -6.43
N THR A 291 -14.15 -18.32 -7.16
CA THR A 291 -14.07 -18.34 -8.61
C THR A 291 -15.42 -18.01 -9.21
N ALA A 292 -15.43 -17.17 -10.23
CA ALA A 292 -16.63 -16.86 -10.98
C ALA A 292 -16.44 -17.18 -12.46
N THR A 293 -17.55 -17.40 -13.16
CA THR A 293 -17.60 -17.73 -14.59
C THR A 293 -18.45 -16.72 -15.33
N ILE A 294 -18.04 -16.39 -16.54
CA ILE A 294 -18.76 -15.54 -17.49
C ILE A 294 -18.99 -16.34 -18.77
N GLN A 295 -20.20 -16.29 -19.30
CA GLN A 295 -20.51 -16.81 -20.62
C GLN A 295 -20.48 -15.67 -21.63
N LEU A 296 -19.70 -15.86 -22.66
CA LEU A 296 -19.60 -14.93 -23.80
C LEU A 296 -20.24 -15.59 -25.02
N ASP A 297 -21.24 -14.91 -25.61
CA ASP A 297 -21.81 -15.34 -26.89
C ASP A 297 -20.75 -15.23 -27.99
N ASN A 298 -20.50 -16.33 -28.66
CA ASN A 298 -19.59 -16.37 -29.80
C ASN A 298 -20.26 -15.90 -31.11
N SER A 299 -21.55 -15.55 -31.04
CA SER A 299 -22.34 -15.11 -32.19
C SER A 299 -22.14 -13.60 -32.42
N ARG A 300 -21.08 -13.24 -33.14
CA ARG A 300 -20.99 -12.19 -34.18
C ARG A 300 -19.57 -11.91 -34.59
#